data_2da04b5c7291e62c6435230bf3177662
#
_entry.id   2da04b5c7291e62c6435230bf3177662
#
_cell.length_a   1.000
_cell.length_b   1.000
_cell.length_c   1.000
_cell.angle_alpha   90.00
_cell.angle_beta   90.00
_cell.angle_gamma   90.00
#
_symmetry.space_group_name_H-M   'P 1'
#
loop_
_entity.id
_entity.type
_entity.pdbx_description
1 polymer ?
#
loop_
_entity_poly.entity_id
_entity_poly.type
_entity_poly.pdbx_seq_one_letter_code
_entity_poly.pdbx_strand_id
1 'polypeptide(L)'
;MSSASLDFDDEPLAETRLQIAPPAVTEEEELLLSLCFLDPHDTMLRCDQAHITTASFHFEKPARVYAAIQRAWKTTGNVDIATVATELRDSGALEKIGGWNYLMQVSRAVPTQIGASAIIESVRKTELSRDLIKLGQEVAERARASENPQELLALLEHHIHRLSTPTAVKAPLLSLGDFVLPHDGDASILLGNRYLNRGDGAVLVGTSGIGKSSMSIQMAVCWALGRKAVGIPSNGPLRTLIIQSEDSDGDVAEIWTSMSHVMNLTTEDRDLVKDRVKVVSERVLRGDRFIASLAKLIEQHKPDLVIINPLQAFMDGDVTDSQDLGKFLREGLNGINNGRFAYLLVHHTTKPSTGKDRTERLWHEVMYDMAGGAEIINWARAILSIRPASDEGTFNLVLAKRGRRAGVVKMVEHGAGFREEAVTTIPLKHAEGKIDNLEGRSRPLPVIFWEDRAPDPKAIVSENKGGRPPKHSFEDYRNVMPAKGEAPMTLAPLHRRLQQNKKISYDSLHTALKRWEEDGFMQIIRQPGQPDAYRMAI
;
A
#
# COMPACT_ATOMS: atom_id res chain seq x y z
N MET A 1 46.87 29.77 52.74
CA MET A 1 46.37 29.65 51.37
C MET A 1 44.87 29.50 51.43
N SER A 2 44.18 30.56 51.12
CA SER A 2 42.73 30.73 51.30
C SER A 2 41.99 30.11 50.13
N SER A 3 41.06 29.20 50.46
CA SER A 3 40.12 28.63 49.48
C SER A 3 38.97 29.62 49.31
N ALA A 4 38.89 30.25 48.12
CA ALA A 4 37.72 31.02 47.75
C ALA A 4 36.60 30.09 47.34
N SER A 5 35.51 30.09 48.12
CA SER A 5 34.22 29.50 47.74
C SER A 5 33.57 30.46 46.71
N LEU A 6 33.27 29.94 45.53
CA LEU A 6 32.39 30.61 44.57
C LEU A 6 30.94 30.38 45.03
N ASP A 7 30.34 31.39 45.60
CA ASP A 7 28.90 31.45 45.81
C ASP A 7 28.24 31.68 44.45
N PHE A 8 27.52 30.67 43.94
CA PHE A 8 26.56 30.82 42.85
C PHE A 8 25.27 31.36 43.47
N ASP A 9 24.95 32.60 43.20
CA ASP A 9 23.60 33.14 43.46
C ASP A 9 22.62 32.45 42.53
N ASP A 10 21.94 31.41 43.03
CA ASP A 10 20.78 30.77 42.42
C ASP A 10 19.55 31.67 42.52
N GLU A 11 19.49 32.75 41.76
CA GLU A 11 18.23 33.45 41.53
C GLU A 11 17.39 32.60 40.53
N PRO A 12 16.15 32.18 40.93
CA PRO A 12 15.26 31.47 40.02
C PRO A 12 14.91 32.40 38.86
N LEU A 13 15.12 31.93 37.62
CA LEU A 13 14.71 32.61 36.40
C LEU A 13 13.26 33.08 36.52
N ALA A 14 13.06 34.42 36.43
CA ALA A 14 11.75 35.05 36.54
C ALA A 14 10.75 34.41 35.58
N GLU A 15 9.68 33.81 36.11
CA GLU A 15 8.58 33.28 35.31
C GLU A 15 7.86 34.41 34.59
N THR A 16 8.23 34.64 33.33
CA THR A 16 7.49 35.54 32.45
C THR A 16 6.22 34.81 32.03
N ARG A 17 5.09 35.07 32.67
CA ARG A 17 3.77 34.67 32.20
C ARG A 17 3.50 35.42 30.90
N LEU A 18 3.76 34.79 29.77
CA LEU A 18 3.28 35.23 28.48
C LEU A 18 1.77 35.08 28.42
N GLN A 19 1.04 36.15 28.80
CA GLN A 19 -0.39 36.26 28.46
C GLN A 19 -0.49 36.65 26.97
N ILE A 20 -0.29 35.65 26.11
CA ILE A 20 -0.52 35.82 24.68
C ILE A 20 -2.02 35.60 24.44
N ALA A 21 -2.69 36.64 23.93
CA ALA A 21 -4.08 36.50 23.51
C ALA A 21 -4.16 35.38 22.43
N PRO A 22 -5.17 34.48 22.52
CA PRO A 22 -5.30 33.42 21.52
C PRO A 22 -5.49 34.03 20.13
N PRO A 23 -4.87 33.46 19.07
CA PRO A 23 -5.00 33.96 17.72
C PRO A 23 -6.47 33.92 17.27
N ALA A 24 -6.94 35.03 16.74
CA ALA A 24 -8.30 35.24 16.26
C ALA A 24 -8.29 35.96 14.91
N VAL A 25 -9.14 35.53 14.01
CA VAL A 25 -9.29 36.06 12.64
C VAL A 25 -10.76 36.43 12.39
N THR A 26 -11.20 37.52 13.00
CA THR A 26 -12.61 37.96 12.96
C THR A 26 -13.13 38.11 11.54
N GLU A 27 -12.35 38.74 10.68
CA GLU A 27 -12.74 39.00 9.29
C GLU A 27 -12.92 37.68 8.52
N GLU A 28 -11.97 36.75 8.63
CA GLU A 28 -12.03 35.46 7.92
C GLU A 28 -13.18 34.57 8.43
N GLU A 29 -13.54 34.63 9.72
CA GLU A 29 -14.70 33.92 10.25
C GLU A 29 -16.01 34.44 9.62
N GLU A 30 -16.19 35.75 9.52
CA GLU A 30 -17.35 36.36 8.87
C GLU A 30 -17.36 36.13 7.34
N LEU A 31 -16.19 36.20 6.68
CA LEU A 31 -16.03 35.88 5.26
C LEU A 31 -16.41 34.43 4.96
N LEU A 32 -16.02 33.48 5.84
CA LEU A 32 -16.40 32.07 5.69
C LEU A 32 -17.93 31.89 5.75
N LEU A 33 -18.61 32.56 6.68
CA LEU A 33 -20.08 32.54 6.75
C LEU A 33 -20.72 33.11 5.49
N SER A 34 -20.16 34.21 4.95
CA SER A 34 -20.62 34.80 3.70
C SER A 34 -20.51 33.84 2.52
N LEU A 35 -19.39 33.10 2.43
CA LEU A 35 -19.21 32.07 1.41
C LEU A 35 -20.27 30.96 1.51
N CYS A 36 -20.67 30.56 2.73
CA CYS A 36 -21.75 29.58 2.93
C CYS A 36 -23.10 30.05 2.38
N PHE A 37 -23.37 31.36 2.37
CA PHE A 37 -24.59 31.92 1.75
C PHE A 37 -24.43 32.09 0.25
N LEU A 38 -23.23 32.39 -0.25
CA LEU A 38 -22.99 32.67 -1.65
C LEU A 38 -23.05 31.41 -2.51
N ASP A 39 -22.38 30.32 -2.07
CA ASP A 39 -22.44 29.01 -2.69
C ASP A 39 -22.48 27.94 -1.59
N PRO A 40 -23.66 27.59 -1.13
CA PRO A 40 -23.82 26.64 -0.03
C PRO A 40 -23.22 25.29 -0.32
N HIS A 41 -23.39 24.77 -1.55
CA HIS A 41 -22.98 23.40 -1.87
C HIS A 41 -21.46 23.24 -1.89
N ASP A 42 -20.74 24.09 -2.60
CA ASP A 42 -19.29 24.02 -2.70
C ASP A 42 -18.63 24.38 -1.36
N THR A 43 -19.12 25.44 -0.69
CA THR A 43 -18.53 25.89 0.58
C THR A 43 -18.75 24.88 1.71
N MET A 44 -19.96 24.32 1.86
CA MET A 44 -20.24 23.33 2.91
C MET A 44 -19.44 22.04 2.68
N LEU A 45 -19.30 21.62 1.42
CA LEU A 45 -18.45 20.47 1.09
C LEU A 45 -16.99 20.72 1.48
N ARG A 46 -16.43 21.90 1.18
CA ARG A 46 -15.06 22.28 1.55
C ARG A 46 -14.89 22.43 3.07
N CYS A 47 -15.88 22.99 3.75
CA CYS A 47 -15.89 23.06 5.22
C CYS A 47 -15.89 21.66 5.85
N ASP A 48 -16.66 20.72 5.33
CA ASP A 48 -16.67 19.33 5.77
C ASP A 48 -15.29 18.68 5.52
N GLN A 49 -14.68 18.89 4.37
CA GLN A 49 -13.33 18.38 4.04
C GLN A 49 -12.24 18.97 4.94
N ALA A 50 -12.34 20.25 5.28
CA ALA A 50 -11.43 20.94 6.18
C ALA A 50 -11.78 20.75 7.66
N HIS A 51 -12.84 19.99 7.97
CA HIS A 51 -13.33 19.74 9.35
C HIS A 51 -13.68 21.00 10.12
N ILE A 52 -14.22 21.99 9.44
CA ILE A 52 -14.73 23.20 10.08
C ILE A 52 -15.96 22.84 10.92
N THR A 53 -15.88 23.15 12.20
CA THR A 53 -16.97 22.97 13.18
C THR A 53 -17.28 24.30 13.86
N THR A 54 -18.25 24.31 14.74
CA THR A 54 -18.51 25.50 15.58
C THR A 54 -17.33 25.86 16.48
N ALA A 55 -16.48 24.88 16.85
CA ALA A 55 -15.25 25.10 17.63
C ALA A 55 -14.14 25.79 16.80
N SER A 56 -14.23 25.74 15.49
CA SER A 56 -13.28 26.44 14.62
C SER A 56 -13.38 27.96 14.70
N PHE A 57 -14.51 28.47 15.18
CA PHE A 57 -14.75 29.88 15.37
C PHE A 57 -14.34 30.34 16.76
N HIS A 58 -13.63 31.44 16.85
CA HIS A 58 -13.21 32.04 18.10
C HIS A 58 -14.33 32.88 18.72
N PHE A 59 -15.09 33.56 17.88
CA PHE A 59 -16.15 34.48 18.31
C PHE A 59 -17.50 33.77 18.38
N GLU A 60 -18.26 34.07 19.44
CA GLU A 60 -19.53 33.42 19.72
C GLU A 60 -20.58 33.71 18.65
N LYS A 61 -20.63 34.94 18.08
CA LYS A 61 -21.59 35.29 17.04
C LYS A 61 -21.41 34.49 15.76
N PRO A 62 -20.22 34.48 15.13
CA PRO A 62 -19.96 33.60 13.98
C PRO A 62 -20.24 32.14 14.26
N ALA A 63 -19.81 31.61 15.43
CA ALA A 63 -20.04 30.22 15.82
C ALA A 63 -21.55 29.86 15.84
N ARG A 64 -22.37 30.74 16.40
CA ARG A 64 -23.85 30.56 16.44
C ARG A 64 -24.47 30.58 15.05
N VAL A 65 -24.02 31.50 14.18
CA VAL A 65 -24.47 31.56 12.78
C VAL A 65 -24.08 30.27 12.04
N TYR A 66 -22.84 29.81 12.19
CA TYR A 66 -22.39 28.58 11.55
C TYR A 66 -23.16 27.35 12.04
N ALA A 67 -23.48 27.27 13.33
CA ALA A 67 -24.34 26.22 13.87
C ALA A 67 -25.72 26.19 13.23
N ALA A 68 -26.32 27.36 12.96
CA ALA A 68 -27.59 27.45 12.27
C ALA A 68 -27.47 27.09 10.78
N ILE A 69 -26.38 27.51 10.12
CA ILE A 69 -26.05 27.11 8.75
C ILE A 69 -25.96 25.59 8.63
N GLN A 70 -25.23 24.94 9.56
CA GLN A 70 -25.09 23.46 9.56
C GLN A 70 -26.44 22.76 9.76
N ARG A 71 -27.35 23.29 10.60
CA ARG A 71 -28.69 22.72 10.77
C ARG A 71 -29.53 22.90 9.51
N ALA A 72 -29.58 24.12 8.93
CA ALA A 72 -30.26 24.39 7.68
C ALA A 72 -29.77 23.46 6.55
N TRP A 73 -28.48 23.34 6.39
CA TRP A 73 -27.86 22.43 5.42
C TRP A 73 -28.29 20.97 5.59
N LYS A 74 -28.27 20.46 6.83
CA LYS A 74 -28.67 19.07 7.15
C LYS A 74 -30.14 18.81 6.89
N THR A 75 -31.01 19.82 7.08
CA THR A 75 -32.46 19.68 6.99
C THR A 75 -32.97 19.87 5.56
N THR A 76 -32.43 20.84 4.84
CA THR A 76 -32.97 21.26 3.53
C THR A 76 -32.03 21.00 2.35
N GLY A 77 -30.75 20.69 2.61
CA GLY A 77 -29.71 20.63 1.58
C GLY A 77 -29.36 21.98 0.96
N ASN A 78 -29.83 23.08 1.55
CA ASN A 78 -29.58 24.44 1.08
C ASN A 78 -29.33 25.39 2.26
N VAL A 79 -28.69 26.54 2.00
CA VAL A 79 -28.42 27.59 2.98
C VAL A 79 -28.91 28.92 2.40
N ASP A 80 -30.04 29.38 2.87
CA ASP A 80 -30.55 30.72 2.58
C ASP A 80 -30.77 31.51 3.87
N ILE A 81 -30.76 32.83 3.75
CA ILE A 81 -30.84 33.73 4.90
C ILE A 81 -32.11 33.52 5.72
N ALA A 82 -33.26 33.26 5.07
CA ALA A 82 -34.53 33.09 5.76
C ALA A 82 -34.57 31.80 6.58
N THR A 83 -34.07 30.70 6.02
CA THR A 83 -33.94 29.42 6.72
C THR A 83 -32.98 29.52 7.91
N VAL A 84 -31.81 30.13 7.75
CA VAL A 84 -30.84 30.33 8.83
C VAL A 84 -31.39 31.26 9.91
N ALA A 85 -32.13 32.31 9.55
CA ALA A 85 -32.78 33.18 10.52
C ALA A 85 -33.85 32.45 11.35
N THR A 86 -34.60 31.53 10.72
CA THR A 86 -35.57 30.69 11.41
C THR A 86 -34.87 29.77 12.41
N GLU A 87 -33.81 29.08 12.01
CA GLU A 87 -33.00 28.25 12.90
C GLU A 87 -32.44 29.04 14.10
N LEU A 88 -31.98 30.27 13.85
CA LEU A 88 -31.46 31.17 14.90
C LEU A 88 -32.57 31.63 15.83
N ARG A 89 -33.77 31.89 15.32
CA ARG A 89 -34.94 32.28 16.13
C ARG A 89 -35.42 31.14 17.00
N ASP A 90 -35.56 29.95 16.43
CA ASP A 90 -36.01 28.74 17.12
C ASP A 90 -35.03 28.32 18.26
N SER A 91 -33.74 28.57 18.05
CA SER A 91 -32.71 28.36 19.07
C SER A 91 -32.59 29.54 20.07
N GLY A 92 -33.35 30.61 19.96
CA GLY A 92 -33.22 31.81 20.77
C GLY A 92 -31.88 32.55 20.62
N ALA A 93 -31.19 32.33 19.51
CA ALA A 93 -29.87 32.89 19.24
C ALA A 93 -29.92 34.19 18.39
N LEU A 94 -30.99 34.46 17.66
CA LEU A 94 -31.07 35.58 16.70
C LEU A 94 -30.76 36.94 17.36
N GLU A 95 -31.36 37.25 18.49
CA GLU A 95 -31.13 38.52 19.20
C GLU A 95 -29.71 38.59 19.78
N LYS A 96 -29.15 37.44 20.22
CA LYS A 96 -27.82 37.38 20.83
C LYS A 96 -26.69 37.65 19.83
N ILE A 97 -26.89 37.37 18.55
CA ILE A 97 -25.89 37.67 17.50
C ILE A 97 -25.99 39.13 17.01
N GLY A 98 -27.01 39.87 17.35
CA GLY A 98 -27.27 41.24 16.85
C GLY A 98 -28.44 41.31 15.85
N GLY A 99 -29.31 40.33 15.89
CA GLY A 99 -30.54 40.27 15.12
C GLY A 99 -30.34 40.10 13.61
N TRP A 100 -31.38 40.48 12.88
CA TRP A 100 -31.39 40.38 11.41
C TRP A 100 -30.33 41.21 10.73
N ASN A 101 -29.94 42.36 11.31
CA ASN A 101 -28.95 43.27 10.71
C ASN A 101 -27.57 42.64 10.62
N TYR A 102 -27.13 41.93 11.66
CA TYR A 102 -25.85 41.22 11.62
C TYR A 102 -25.84 40.07 10.61
N LEU A 103 -26.93 39.29 10.55
CA LEU A 103 -27.05 38.21 9.57
C LEU A 103 -27.00 38.72 8.13
N MET A 104 -27.67 39.84 7.84
CA MET A 104 -27.62 40.51 6.53
C MET A 104 -26.22 41.05 6.20
N GLN A 105 -25.53 41.62 7.17
CA GLN A 105 -24.17 42.11 7.00
C GLN A 105 -23.24 40.97 6.62
N VAL A 106 -23.23 39.87 7.39
CA VAL A 106 -22.38 38.71 7.16
C VAL A 106 -22.70 38.03 5.83
N SER A 107 -23.98 37.91 5.46
CA SER A 107 -24.35 37.26 4.19
C SER A 107 -23.88 37.98 2.93
N ARG A 108 -23.45 39.24 3.03
CA ARG A 108 -23.03 40.10 1.92
C ARG A 108 -21.55 40.48 1.97
N ALA A 109 -20.78 39.95 2.89
CA ALA A 109 -19.40 40.35 3.11
C ALA A 109 -18.45 39.96 1.96
N VAL A 110 -18.75 38.90 1.21
CA VAL A 110 -17.93 38.45 0.08
C VAL A 110 -18.68 38.57 -1.24
N PRO A 111 -18.10 39.23 -2.24
CA PRO A 111 -18.74 39.37 -3.56
C PRO A 111 -18.50 38.15 -4.49
N THR A 112 -17.51 37.31 -4.23
CA THR A 112 -17.10 36.18 -5.11
C THR A 112 -16.54 34.99 -4.33
N GLN A 113 -16.54 33.83 -4.95
CA GLN A 113 -15.91 32.57 -4.43
C GLN A 113 -14.38 32.55 -4.51
N ILE A 114 -13.75 33.58 -5.11
CA ILE A 114 -12.28 33.64 -5.24
C ILE A 114 -11.67 33.73 -3.85
N GLY A 115 -10.80 32.76 -3.53
CA GLY A 115 -10.10 32.70 -2.23
C GLY A 115 -10.80 31.86 -1.14
N ALA A 116 -11.93 31.19 -1.42
CA ALA A 116 -12.65 30.36 -0.44
C ALA A 116 -11.74 29.34 0.27
N SER A 117 -10.87 28.63 -0.46
CA SER A 117 -9.93 27.68 0.14
C SER A 117 -8.94 28.34 1.11
N ALA A 118 -8.46 29.53 0.78
CA ALA A 118 -7.52 30.26 1.65
C ALA A 118 -8.19 30.73 2.94
N ILE A 119 -9.46 31.16 2.87
CA ILE A 119 -10.25 31.57 4.05
C ILE A 119 -10.49 30.37 4.97
N ILE A 120 -10.94 29.24 4.40
CA ILE A 120 -11.15 27.98 5.14
C ILE A 120 -9.85 27.52 5.82
N GLU A 121 -8.74 27.54 5.08
CA GLU A 121 -7.44 27.17 5.61
C GLU A 121 -6.98 28.11 6.75
N SER A 122 -7.20 29.43 6.62
CA SER A 122 -6.89 30.42 7.64
C SER A 122 -7.67 30.17 8.94
N VAL A 123 -8.98 29.93 8.85
CA VAL A 123 -9.83 29.59 10.01
C VAL A 123 -9.36 28.30 10.67
N ARG A 124 -9.05 27.27 9.90
CA ARG A 124 -8.57 26.00 10.41
C ARG A 124 -7.19 26.11 11.09
N LYS A 125 -6.25 26.81 10.47
CA LYS A 125 -4.93 27.09 11.03
C LYS A 125 -5.01 27.82 12.36
N THR A 126 -5.93 28.78 12.47
CA THR A 126 -6.13 29.55 13.69
C THR A 126 -6.76 28.71 14.80
N GLU A 127 -7.72 27.83 14.50
CA GLU A 127 -8.26 26.83 15.43
C GLU A 127 -7.14 25.94 15.97
N LEU A 128 -6.33 25.34 15.08
CA LEU A 128 -5.22 24.46 15.47
C LEU A 128 -4.21 25.20 16.38
N SER A 129 -3.92 26.44 16.08
CA SER A 129 -3.03 27.26 16.93
C SER A 129 -3.61 27.47 18.33
N ARG A 130 -4.92 27.70 18.46
CA ARG A 130 -5.61 27.81 19.76
C ARG A 130 -5.57 26.50 20.54
N ASP A 131 -5.79 25.37 19.86
CA ASP A 131 -5.75 24.06 20.50
C ASP A 131 -4.34 23.71 21.00
N LEU A 132 -3.30 24.04 20.23
CA LEU A 132 -1.90 23.88 20.65
C LEU A 132 -1.55 24.76 21.85
N ILE A 133 -2.04 26.00 21.91
CA ILE A 133 -1.84 26.88 23.07
C ILE A 133 -2.51 26.31 24.32
N LYS A 134 -3.79 25.84 24.20
CA LYS A 134 -4.51 25.20 25.31
C LYS A 134 -3.78 23.96 25.82
N LEU A 135 -3.34 23.09 24.91
CA LEU A 135 -2.58 21.89 25.26
C LEU A 135 -1.27 22.24 25.97
N GLY A 136 -0.53 23.23 25.45
CA GLY A 136 0.70 23.71 26.08
C GLY A 136 0.49 24.24 27.50
N GLN A 137 -0.61 25.00 27.71
CA GLN A 137 -1.00 25.49 29.03
C GLN A 137 -1.35 24.34 29.99
N GLU A 138 -2.18 23.39 29.54
CA GLU A 138 -2.56 22.23 30.33
C GLU A 138 -1.33 21.41 30.76
N VAL A 139 -0.44 21.11 29.82
CA VAL A 139 0.79 20.36 30.12
C VAL A 139 1.69 21.12 31.09
N ALA A 140 1.83 22.45 30.91
CA ALA A 140 2.64 23.26 31.83
C ALA A 140 2.06 23.32 33.24
N GLU A 141 0.73 23.41 33.40
CA GLU A 141 0.06 23.40 34.71
C GLU A 141 0.23 22.05 35.39
N ARG A 142 0.02 20.95 34.70
CA ARG A 142 0.17 19.59 35.25
C ARG A 142 1.62 19.26 35.59
N ALA A 143 2.58 19.72 34.79
CA ALA A 143 3.99 19.58 35.09
C ALA A 143 4.40 20.35 36.35
N ARG A 144 3.87 21.58 36.55
CA ARG A 144 4.07 22.34 37.80
C ARG A 144 3.45 21.67 39.01
N ALA A 145 2.33 20.94 38.82
CA ALA A 145 1.71 20.12 39.88
C ALA A 145 2.51 18.84 40.21
N SER A 146 3.68 18.66 39.60
CA SER A 146 4.56 17.49 39.78
C SER A 146 3.89 16.16 39.42
N GLU A 147 3.02 16.16 38.43
CA GLU A 147 2.47 14.92 37.86
C GLU A 147 3.56 14.09 37.16
N ASN A 148 3.30 12.79 37.01
CA ASN A 148 4.26 11.86 36.41
C ASN A 148 4.63 12.30 34.96
N PRO A 149 5.91 12.56 34.67
CA PRO A 149 6.34 13.00 33.32
C PRO A 149 5.95 12.04 32.18
N GLN A 150 5.90 10.73 32.44
CA GLN A 150 5.48 9.74 31.47
C GLN A 150 4.00 9.87 31.09
N GLU A 151 3.14 10.21 32.05
CA GLU A 151 1.72 10.46 31.78
C GLU A 151 1.52 11.74 30.98
N LEU A 152 2.33 12.78 31.24
CA LEU A 152 2.31 14.01 30.45
C LEU A 152 2.80 13.80 29.02
N LEU A 153 3.82 12.98 28.83
CA LEU A 153 4.29 12.59 27.49
C LEU A 153 3.22 11.80 26.74
N ALA A 154 2.56 10.85 27.40
CA ALA A 154 1.45 10.09 26.80
C ALA A 154 0.26 11.00 26.43
N LEU A 155 -0.06 12.00 27.26
CA LEU A 155 -1.07 13.02 26.97
C LEU A 155 -0.69 13.82 25.70
N LEU A 156 0.55 14.28 25.62
CA LEU A 156 1.06 14.99 24.43
C LEU A 156 1.00 14.13 23.17
N GLU A 157 1.46 12.89 23.24
CA GLU A 157 1.43 11.94 22.11
C GLU A 157 -0.02 11.71 21.64
N HIS A 158 -0.96 11.50 22.57
CA HIS A 158 -2.39 11.34 22.26
C HIS A 158 -2.97 12.58 21.55
N HIS A 159 -2.69 13.77 22.06
CA HIS A 159 -3.19 15.01 21.45
C HIS A 159 -2.54 15.30 20.10
N ILE A 160 -1.23 15.08 19.96
CA ILE A 160 -0.53 15.22 18.68
C ILE A 160 -1.12 14.25 17.65
N HIS A 161 -1.35 12.99 18.04
CA HIS A 161 -1.98 12.00 17.15
C HIS A 161 -3.38 12.48 16.71
N ARG A 162 -4.22 12.93 17.64
CA ARG A 162 -5.57 13.47 17.33
C ARG A 162 -5.53 14.68 16.40
N LEU A 163 -4.59 15.61 16.59
CA LEU A 163 -4.45 16.82 15.78
C LEU A 163 -3.79 16.55 14.42
N SER A 164 -2.92 15.54 14.35
CA SER A 164 -2.18 15.14 13.14
C SER A 164 -2.93 14.12 12.30
N THR A 165 -3.91 13.40 12.88
CA THR A 165 -4.72 12.44 12.12
C THR A 165 -5.62 13.23 11.18
N PRO A 166 -5.44 13.14 9.86
CA PRO A 166 -6.44 13.65 8.95
C PRO A 166 -7.71 12.87 9.24
N THR A 167 -8.72 13.54 9.79
CA THR A 167 -10.03 12.92 9.96
C THR A 167 -10.41 12.36 8.59
N ALA A 168 -10.80 11.10 8.54
CA ALA A 168 -11.00 10.35 7.30
C ALA A 168 -11.67 11.24 6.26
N VAL A 169 -10.96 11.56 5.19
CA VAL A 169 -11.53 12.23 4.02
C VAL A 169 -12.70 11.34 3.61
N LYS A 170 -13.94 11.84 3.77
CA LYS A 170 -15.11 11.12 3.27
C LYS A 170 -14.86 10.94 1.78
N ALA A 171 -14.59 9.70 1.38
CA ALA A 171 -14.44 9.39 -0.03
C ALA A 171 -15.66 9.94 -0.79
N PRO A 172 -15.48 10.68 -1.88
CA PRO A 172 -16.61 11.22 -2.62
C PRO A 172 -17.52 10.09 -3.09
N LEU A 173 -18.82 10.27 -2.95
CA LEU A 173 -19.80 9.35 -3.53
C LEU A 173 -19.81 9.60 -5.04
N LEU A 174 -19.24 8.68 -5.80
CA LEU A 174 -19.18 8.73 -7.25
C LEU A 174 -20.14 7.71 -7.85
N SER A 175 -20.77 8.04 -8.96
CA SER A 175 -21.51 7.06 -9.77
C SER A 175 -20.50 6.18 -10.53
N LEU A 176 -20.91 4.97 -10.94
CA LEU A 176 -20.04 4.09 -11.71
C LEU A 176 -19.54 4.74 -13.02
N GLY A 177 -20.36 5.61 -13.61
CA GLY A 177 -20.03 6.32 -14.85
C GLY A 177 -19.01 7.44 -14.69
N ASP A 178 -18.75 7.91 -13.45
CA ASP A 178 -17.80 9.00 -13.17
C ASP A 178 -16.34 8.50 -13.14
N PHE A 179 -16.14 7.16 -13.13
CA PHE A 179 -14.80 6.59 -13.17
C PHE A 179 -14.23 6.62 -14.59
N VAL A 180 -13.14 7.37 -14.76
CA VAL A 180 -12.43 7.50 -16.04
C VAL A 180 -11.30 6.49 -16.10
N LEU A 181 -11.15 5.80 -17.25
CA LEU A 181 -10.01 4.91 -17.47
C LEU A 181 -8.73 5.76 -17.60
N PRO A 182 -7.69 5.52 -16.79
CA PRO A 182 -6.42 6.21 -16.96
C PRO A 182 -5.81 5.93 -18.34
N HIS A 183 -5.31 6.97 -19.00
CA HIS A 183 -4.61 6.84 -20.27
C HIS A 183 -3.17 6.29 -20.09
N ASP A 184 -2.55 5.86 -21.17
CA ASP A 184 -1.15 5.47 -21.16
C ASP A 184 -0.27 6.67 -20.78
N GLY A 185 0.64 6.47 -19.80
CA GLY A 185 1.45 7.55 -19.26
C GLY A 185 0.78 8.37 -18.14
N ASP A 186 -0.41 7.97 -17.67
CA ASP A 186 -1.05 8.60 -16.52
C ASP A 186 -0.14 8.55 -15.27
N ALA A 187 0.05 9.70 -14.62
CA ALA A 187 0.95 9.85 -13.47
C ALA A 187 0.55 9.02 -12.24
N SER A 188 -0.68 8.52 -12.18
CA SER A 188 -1.11 7.60 -11.13
C SER A 188 -0.54 6.19 -11.29
N ILE A 189 -0.14 5.81 -12.51
CA ILE A 189 0.44 4.50 -12.82
C ILE A 189 1.95 4.55 -12.55
N LEU A 190 2.46 3.72 -11.65
CA LEU A 190 3.89 3.64 -11.36
C LEU A 190 4.57 2.48 -12.09
N LEU A 191 3.96 1.29 -12.08
CA LEU A 191 4.56 0.08 -12.66
C LEU A 191 3.59 -0.64 -13.61
N GLY A 192 4.14 -1.12 -14.71
CA GLY A 192 3.45 -1.97 -15.67
C GLY A 192 2.16 -1.37 -16.24
N ASN A 193 1.22 -2.21 -16.62
CA ASN A 193 -0.13 -1.80 -17.03
C ASN A 193 -1.05 -1.76 -15.81
N ARG A 194 -0.90 -0.73 -14.96
CA ARG A 194 -1.61 -0.60 -13.68
C ARG A 194 -1.33 -1.79 -12.74
N TYR A 195 -0.13 -2.30 -12.76
CA TYR A 195 0.33 -3.33 -11.82
C TYR A 195 0.43 -2.76 -10.41
N LEU A 196 1.04 -1.57 -10.30
CA LEU A 196 1.11 -0.78 -9.08
C LEU A 196 0.82 0.69 -9.41
N ASN A 197 -0.13 1.29 -8.72
CA ASN A 197 -0.49 2.69 -8.86
C ASN A 197 -0.16 3.45 -7.57
N ARG A 198 -0.19 4.78 -7.63
CA ARG A 198 -0.20 5.62 -6.42
C ARG A 198 -1.36 5.21 -5.53
N GLY A 199 -1.14 5.15 -4.22
CA GLY A 199 -2.12 4.68 -3.25
C GLY A 199 -2.13 3.16 -3.04
N ASP A 200 -1.51 2.37 -3.94
CA ASP A 200 -1.47 0.91 -3.83
C ASP A 200 -0.32 0.44 -2.90
N GLY A 201 -0.48 -0.77 -2.35
CA GLY A 201 0.57 -1.51 -1.67
C GLY A 201 1.00 -2.74 -2.46
N ALA A 202 2.30 -3.01 -2.46
CA ALA A 202 2.89 -4.24 -2.97
C ALA A 202 3.68 -4.96 -1.87
N VAL A 203 3.86 -6.28 -2.01
CA VAL A 203 4.67 -7.08 -1.08
C VAL A 203 5.70 -7.90 -1.86
N LEU A 204 6.95 -7.80 -1.46
CA LEU A 204 8.05 -8.67 -1.89
C LEU A 204 8.31 -9.70 -0.81
N VAL A 205 8.02 -10.97 -1.08
CA VAL A 205 8.10 -12.05 -0.09
C VAL A 205 9.08 -13.13 -0.51
N GLY A 206 9.72 -13.75 0.48
CA GLY A 206 10.65 -14.86 0.29
C GLY A 206 11.28 -15.30 1.60
N THR A 207 11.97 -16.42 1.60
CA THR A 207 12.67 -16.94 2.77
C THR A 207 13.79 -15.99 3.24
N SER A 208 14.20 -16.09 4.49
CA SER A 208 15.35 -15.34 4.99
C SER A 208 16.61 -15.72 4.21
N GLY A 209 17.48 -14.74 3.94
CA GLY A 209 18.74 -14.95 3.22
C GLY A 209 18.61 -15.13 1.69
N ILE A 210 17.41 -15.12 1.11
CA ILE A 210 17.22 -15.31 -0.34
C ILE A 210 17.66 -14.09 -1.20
N GLY A 211 18.01 -12.96 -0.59
CA GLY A 211 18.41 -11.74 -1.33
C GLY A 211 17.29 -10.72 -1.59
N LYS A 212 16.24 -10.68 -0.75
CA LYS A 212 15.14 -9.69 -0.88
C LYS A 212 15.63 -8.24 -0.81
N SER A 213 16.56 -7.95 0.12
CA SER A 213 17.11 -6.59 0.27
C SER A 213 17.83 -6.15 -1.00
N SER A 214 18.75 -6.96 -1.53
CA SER A 214 19.46 -6.64 -2.78
C SER A 214 18.50 -6.48 -3.96
N MET A 215 17.47 -7.33 -4.06
CA MET A 215 16.45 -7.20 -5.10
C MET A 215 15.66 -5.89 -4.97
N SER A 216 15.23 -5.53 -3.77
CA SER A 216 14.47 -4.29 -3.55
C SER A 216 15.30 -3.04 -3.90
N ILE A 217 16.60 -3.03 -3.57
CA ILE A 217 17.51 -1.94 -3.95
C ILE A 217 17.73 -1.94 -5.47
N GLN A 218 17.92 -3.10 -6.11
CA GLN A 218 18.04 -3.20 -7.57
C GLN A 218 16.80 -2.66 -8.28
N MET A 219 15.60 -3.01 -7.80
CA MET A 219 14.35 -2.47 -8.32
C MET A 219 14.31 -0.95 -8.21
N ALA A 220 14.67 -0.39 -7.04
CA ALA A 220 14.71 1.05 -6.82
C ALA A 220 15.68 1.76 -7.77
N VAL A 221 16.88 1.23 -7.95
CA VAL A 221 17.91 1.78 -8.87
C VAL A 221 17.43 1.75 -10.32
N CYS A 222 16.93 0.59 -10.79
CA CYS A 222 16.44 0.46 -12.16
C CYS A 222 15.28 1.41 -12.44
N TRP A 223 14.28 1.47 -11.57
CA TRP A 223 13.12 2.37 -11.75
C TRP A 223 13.47 3.85 -11.58
N ALA A 224 14.47 4.19 -10.76
CA ALA A 224 14.97 5.57 -10.69
C ALA A 224 15.59 6.05 -12.01
N LEU A 225 16.15 5.14 -12.79
CA LEU A 225 16.69 5.38 -14.13
C LEU A 225 15.65 5.20 -15.25
N GLY A 226 14.39 4.89 -14.92
CA GLY A 226 13.36 4.58 -15.92
C GLY A 226 13.60 3.27 -16.68
N ARG A 227 14.47 2.38 -16.13
CA ARG A 227 14.80 1.08 -16.71
C ARG A 227 13.89 -0.01 -16.13
N LYS A 228 13.70 -1.10 -16.87
CA LYS A 228 12.99 -2.28 -16.35
C LYS A 228 13.79 -2.90 -15.21
N ALA A 229 13.12 -3.27 -14.13
CA ALA A 229 13.70 -4.06 -13.05
C ALA A 229 13.11 -5.47 -13.10
N VAL A 230 13.95 -6.49 -13.21
CA VAL A 230 13.52 -7.90 -13.36
C VAL A 230 12.35 -8.05 -14.34
N GLY A 231 12.47 -7.38 -15.49
CA GLY A 231 11.45 -7.37 -16.56
C GLY A 231 10.28 -6.41 -16.34
N ILE A 232 10.03 -5.89 -15.14
CA ILE A 232 8.89 -5.00 -14.81
C ILE A 232 9.24 -3.55 -15.17
N PRO A 233 8.53 -2.91 -16.13
CA PRO A 233 8.75 -1.51 -16.50
C PRO A 233 8.15 -0.55 -15.47
N SER A 234 8.79 0.60 -15.28
CA SER A 234 8.19 1.77 -14.62
C SER A 234 7.59 2.73 -15.65
N ASN A 235 6.58 3.47 -15.23
CA ASN A 235 5.98 4.55 -16.04
C ASN A 235 6.75 5.86 -15.80
N GLY A 236 7.97 5.90 -16.33
CA GLY A 236 8.95 6.97 -16.08
C GLY A 236 9.86 6.70 -14.88
N PRO A 237 10.83 7.60 -14.65
CA PRO A 237 11.76 7.49 -13.55
C PRO A 237 11.09 7.77 -12.20
N LEU A 238 11.30 6.89 -11.20
CA LEU A 238 10.67 7.00 -9.88
C LEU A 238 11.63 7.55 -8.82
N ARG A 239 11.09 8.34 -7.89
CA ARG A 239 11.73 8.70 -6.64
C ARG A 239 11.39 7.66 -5.58
N THR A 240 12.40 7.05 -4.96
CA THR A 240 12.21 5.95 -4.01
C THR A 240 12.82 6.31 -2.67
N LEU A 241 12.05 6.09 -1.59
CA LEU A 241 12.52 6.15 -0.21
C LEU A 241 12.57 4.72 0.34
N ILE A 242 13.75 4.26 0.75
CA ILE A 242 13.96 2.94 1.36
C ILE A 242 14.18 3.12 2.85
N ILE A 243 13.33 2.50 3.66
CA ILE A 243 13.52 2.40 5.10
C ILE A 243 13.92 0.95 5.41
N GLN A 244 15.07 0.76 6.03
CA GLN A 244 15.60 -0.55 6.33
C GLN A 244 16.18 -0.64 7.75
N SER A 245 16.19 -1.86 8.33
CA SER A 245 16.68 -2.08 9.70
C SER A 245 17.76 -3.16 9.83
N GLU A 246 17.90 -4.02 8.82
CA GLU A 246 18.76 -5.21 8.91
C GLU A 246 20.15 -4.98 8.33
N ASP A 247 20.26 -4.34 7.17
CA ASP A 247 21.53 -4.17 6.49
C ASP A 247 22.37 -3.05 7.15
N SER A 248 23.69 -3.23 7.23
CA SER A 248 24.60 -2.17 7.62
C SER A 248 24.87 -1.20 6.46
N ASP A 249 25.40 -0.02 6.76
CA ASP A 249 25.82 0.93 5.72
C ASP A 249 26.85 0.31 4.76
N GLY A 250 27.70 -0.59 5.29
CA GLY A 250 28.67 -1.38 4.51
C GLY A 250 27.98 -2.33 3.53
N ASP A 251 26.94 -3.06 3.98
CA ASP A 251 26.18 -3.98 3.13
C ASP A 251 25.47 -3.23 2.00
N VAL A 252 24.84 -2.10 2.32
CA VAL A 252 24.21 -1.22 1.32
C VAL A 252 25.25 -0.69 0.32
N ALA A 253 26.43 -0.29 0.79
CA ALA A 253 27.52 0.18 -0.07
C ALA A 253 28.06 -0.94 -0.98
N GLU A 254 28.16 -2.18 -0.48
CA GLU A 254 28.56 -3.34 -1.30
C GLU A 254 27.53 -3.63 -2.40
N ILE A 255 26.24 -3.64 -2.07
CA ILE A 255 25.15 -3.79 -3.04
C ILE A 255 25.21 -2.69 -4.10
N TRP A 256 25.32 -1.43 -3.69
CA TRP A 256 25.41 -0.28 -4.59
C TRP A 256 26.62 -0.33 -5.52
N THR A 257 27.80 -0.67 -4.97
CA THR A 257 29.05 -0.80 -5.75
C THR A 257 28.90 -1.89 -6.80
N SER A 258 28.37 -3.04 -6.39
CA SER A 258 28.12 -4.16 -7.28
C SER A 258 27.16 -3.80 -8.42
N MET A 259 26.01 -3.19 -8.10
CA MET A 259 25.03 -2.76 -9.09
C MET A 259 25.60 -1.72 -10.05
N SER A 260 26.33 -0.74 -9.53
CA SER A 260 26.98 0.30 -10.35
C SER A 260 27.95 -0.28 -11.35
N HIS A 261 28.67 -1.33 -10.95
CA HIS A 261 29.62 -2.03 -11.81
C HIS A 261 28.91 -2.87 -12.88
N VAL A 262 27.99 -3.76 -12.46
CA VAL A 262 27.31 -4.70 -13.38
C VAL A 262 26.44 -3.94 -14.39
N MET A 263 25.75 -2.91 -13.96
CA MET A 263 24.90 -2.09 -14.84
C MET A 263 25.70 -1.08 -15.67
N ASN A 264 27.02 -1.00 -15.47
CA ASN A 264 27.92 -0.04 -16.10
C ASN A 264 27.38 1.40 -16.04
N LEU A 265 27.02 1.84 -14.80
CA LEU A 265 26.39 3.15 -14.59
C LEU A 265 27.38 4.29 -14.86
N THR A 266 26.97 5.23 -15.70
CA THR A 266 27.70 6.48 -15.97
C THR A 266 27.68 7.37 -14.74
N THR A 267 28.46 8.47 -14.75
CA THR A 267 28.43 9.46 -13.68
C THR A 267 27.04 10.08 -13.57
N GLU A 268 26.42 10.41 -14.70
CA GLU A 268 25.07 10.97 -14.79
C GLU A 268 24.03 10.01 -14.22
N ASP A 269 24.11 8.71 -14.53
CA ASP A 269 23.24 7.66 -13.95
C ASP A 269 23.36 7.64 -12.43
N ARG A 270 24.60 7.69 -11.91
CA ARG A 270 24.88 7.67 -10.46
C ARG A 270 24.34 8.91 -9.76
N ASP A 271 24.46 10.07 -10.37
CA ASP A 271 23.92 11.32 -9.83
C ASP A 271 22.39 11.31 -9.81
N LEU A 272 21.74 10.78 -10.86
CA LEU A 272 20.31 10.57 -10.90
C LEU A 272 19.82 9.62 -9.79
N VAL A 273 20.50 8.49 -9.60
CA VAL A 273 20.17 7.55 -8.52
C VAL A 273 20.37 8.19 -7.16
N LYS A 274 21.48 8.94 -6.96
CA LYS A 274 21.75 9.67 -5.72
C LYS A 274 20.68 10.71 -5.40
N ASP A 275 20.12 11.38 -6.39
CA ASP A 275 18.99 12.29 -6.19
C ASP A 275 17.70 11.54 -5.86
N ARG A 276 17.36 10.50 -6.61
CA ARG A 276 16.03 9.86 -6.60
C ARG A 276 15.88 8.73 -5.59
N VAL A 277 16.96 8.04 -5.19
CA VAL A 277 16.90 6.95 -4.23
C VAL A 277 17.53 7.37 -2.92
N LYS A 278 16.74 7.40 -1.85
CA LYS A 278 17.19 7.69 -0.49
C LYS A 278 17.01 6.46 0.38
N VAL A 279 18.01 6.19 1.21
CA VAL A 279 18.01 5.07 2.16
C VAL A 279 18.12 5.62 3.57
N VAL A 280 17.29 5.12 4.46
CA VAL A 280 17.31 5.44 5.89
C VAL A 280 17.44 4.13 6.67
N SER A 281 18.49 4.02 7.48
CA SER A 281 18.69 2.92 8.42
C SER A 281 17.99 3.27 9.73
N GLU A 282 16.79 2.70 9.97
CA GLU A 282 16.01 2.90 11.17
C GLU A 282 15.91 1.57 11.95
N ARG A 283 16.40 1.55 13.19
CA ARG A 283 16.48 0.33 14.00
C ARG A 283 15.74 0.41 15.33
N VAL A 284 15.20 1.57 15.67
CA VAL A 284 14.65 1.84 16.99
C VAL A 284 13.15 2.10 16.95
N LEU A 285 12.69 2.89 15.98
CA LEU A 285 11.30 3.34 15.92
C LEU A 285 10.37 2.24 15.43
N ARG A 286 9.24 2.07 16.13
CA ARG A 286 8.17 1.12 15.80
C ARG A 286 6.81 1.78 15.97
N GLY A 287 5.76 1.14 15.43
CA GLY A 287 4.37 1.56 15.57
C GLY A 287 4.14 3.01 15.20
N ASP A 288 3.38 3.73 16.00
CA ASP A 288 3.00 5.12 15.75
C ASP A 288 4.20 6.07 15.66
N ARG A 289 5.27 5.79 16.41
CA ARG A 289 6.51 6.60 16.34
C ARG A 289 7.20 6.43 15.00
N PHE A 290 7.22 5.22 14.48
CA PHE A 290 7.73 4.95 13.14
C PHE A 290 6.87 5.66 12.08
N ILE A 291 5.55 5.55 12.15
CA ILE A 291 4.63 6.21 11.22
C ILE A 291 4.82 7.73 11.21
N ALA A 292 4.98 8.36 12.39
CA ALA A 292 5.22 9.79 12.49
C ALA A 292 6.58 10.22 11.88
N SER A 293 7.63 9.42 12.08
CA SER A 293 8.94 9.64 11.47
C SER A 293 8.89 9.46 9.95
N LEU A 294 8.25 8.39 9.49
CA LEU A 294 8.06 8.10 8.07
C LEU A 294 7.32 9.24 7.35
N ALA A 295 6.26 9.78 7.97
CA ALA A 295 5.52 10.91 7.41
C ALA A 295 6.43 12.13 7.16
N LYS A 296 7.34 12.46 8.09
CA LYS A 296 8.31 13.56 7.92
C LYS A 296 9.28 13.28 6.75
N LEU A 297 9.79 12.07 6.64
CA LEU A 297 10.69 11.67 5.56
C LEU A 297 10.00 11.71 4.18
N ILE A 298 8.72 11.33 4.12
CA ILE A 298 7.89 11.40 2.91
C ILE A 298 7.72 12.86 2.48
N GLU A 299 7.42 13.79 3.40
CA GLU A 299 7.29 15.22 3.06
C GLU A 299 8.61 15.83 2.58
N GLN A 300 9.75 15.40 3.12
CA GLN A 300 11.08 15.88 2.71
C GLN A 300 11.49 15.36 1.33
N HIS A 301 11.29 14.08 1.06
CA HIS A 301 11.75 13.44 -0.18
C HIS A 301 10.71 13.42 -1.29
N LYS A 302 9.42 13.47 -0.95
CA LYS A 302 8.28 13.35 -1.87
C LYS A 302 8.41 12.14 -2.82
N PRO A 303 8.51 10.92 -2.26
CA PRO A 303 8.74 9.72 -3.06
C PRO A 303 7.51 9.34 -3.89
N ASP A 304 7.74 8.62 -4.99
CA ASP A 304 6.73 7.90 -5.74
C ASP A 304 6.52 6.49 -5.15
N LEU A 305 7.60 5.91 -4.61
CA LEU A 305 7.62 4.57 -4.01
C LEU A 305 8.32 4.61 -2.65
N VAL A 306 7.71 4.01 -1.64
CA VAL A 306 8.31 3.79 -0.31
C VAL A 306 8.53 2.29 -0.11
N ILE A 307 9.78 1.90 0.12
CA ILE A 307 10.16 0.51 0.41
C ILE A 307 10.42 0.37 1.90
N ILE A 308 9.78 -0.60 2.56
CA ILE A 308 9.97 -0.90 3.99
C ILE A 308 10.54 -2.31 4.12
N ASN A 309 11.75 -2.43 4.68
CA ASN A 309 12.54 -3.68 4.72
C ASN A 309 13.16 -3.95 6.11
N PRO A 310 12.71 -4.99 6.83
CA PRO A 310 11.48 -5.76 6.63
C PRO A 310 10.29 -5.12 7.36
N LEU A 311 9.07 -5.40 6.92
CA LEU A 311 7.83 -4.90 7.53
C LEU A 311 7.78 -5.12 9.04
N GLN A 312 8.07 -6.34 9.49
CA GLN A 312 7.95 -6.73 10.91
C GLN A 312 8.85 -5.94 11.86
N ALA A 313 9.94 -5.35 11.38
CA ALA A 313 10.86 -4.58 12.21
C ALA A 313 10.24 -3.27 12.71
N PHE A 314 9.25 -2.75 12.00
CA PHE A 314 8.65 -1.44 12.23
C PHE A 314 7.25 -1.49 12.85
N MET A 315 6.70 -2.69 13.07
CA MET A 315 5.41 -2.89 13.72
C MET A 315 5.56 -2.97 15.24
N ASP A 316 4.57 -2.48 15.95
CA ASP A 316 4.28 -2.90 17.31
C ASP A 316 3.33 -4.10 17.25
N GLY A 317 3.52 -5.08 18.15
CA GLY A 317 2.72 -6.31 18.19
C GLY A 317 3.20 -7.42 17.27
N ASP A 318 2.33 -8.40 17.04
CA ASP A 318 2.65 -9.62 16.29
C ASP A 318 2.20 -9.50 14.83
N VAL A 319 3.14 -9.67 13.89
CA VAL A 319 2.85 -9.66 12.45
C VAL A 319 1.89 -10.79 12.04
N THR A 320 1.74 -11.83 12.84
CA THR A 320 0.79 -12.92 12.61
C THR A 320 -0.61 -12.63 13.15
N ASP A 321 -0.75 -11.64 14.01
CA ASP A 321 -2.06 -11.15 14.46
C ASP A 321 -2.68 -10.23 13.41
N SER A 322 -3.90 -10.57 12.99
CA SER A 322 -4.60 -9.83 11.93
C SER A 322 -5.06 -8.44 12.36
N GLN A 323 -5.29 -8.20 13.65
CA GLN A 323 -5.71 -6.90 14.18
C GLN A 323 -4.52 -5.94 14.24
N ASP A 324 -3.39 -6.39 14.80
CA ASP A 324 -2.15 -5.60 14.87
C ASP A 324 -1.67 -5.24 13.46
N LEU A 325 -1.61 -6.23 12.57
CA LEU A 325 -1.22 -6.02 11.17
C LEU A 325 -2.21 -5.10 10.43
N GLY A 326 -3.51 -5.32 10.61
CA GLY A 326 -4.56 -4.49 10.01
C GLY A 326 -4.48 -3.03 10.47
N LYS A 327 -4.27 -2.78 11.75
CA LYS A 327 -4.06 -1.44 12.31
C LYS A 327 -2.84 -0.77 11.69
N PHE A 328 -1.69 -1.44 11.66
CA PHE A 328 -0.48 -0.88 11.10
C PHE A 328 -0.62 -0.55 9.60
N LEU A 329 -1.20 -1.46 8.82
CA LEU A 329 -1.34 -1.29 7.37
C LEU A 329 -2.41 -0.25 7.01
N ARG A 330 -3.60 -0.30 7.64
CA ARG A 330 -4.74 0.52 7.25
C ARG A 330 -4.75 1.88 7.94
N GLU A 331 -4.58 1.92 9.26
CA GLU A 331 -4.60 3.15 10.01
C GLU A 331 -3.24 3.87 9.92
N GLY A 332 -2.12 3.14 10.06
CA GLY A 332 -0.79 3.69 9.97
C GLY A 332 -0.40 4.04 8.52
N LEU A 333 -0.04 3.05 7.73
CA LEU A 333 0.54 3.29 6.39
C LEU A 333 -0.44 3.96 5.42
N ASN A 334 -1.69 3.49 5.33
CA ASN A 334 -2.68 4.13 4.46
C ASN A 334 -3.07 5.52 4.97
N GLY A 335 -3.06 5.74 6.29
CA GLY A 335 -3.37 7.04 6.90
C GLY A 335 -2.45 8.17 6.44
N ILE A 336 -1.18 7.89 6.19
CA ILE A 336 -0.21 8.88 5.71
C ILE A 336 -0.07 8.92 4.19
N ASN A 337 -0.59 7.92 3.46
CA ASN A 337 -0.43 7.83 2.00
C ASN A 337 -1.35 8.78 1.23
N ASN A 338 -2.65 8.80 1.52
CA ASN A 338 -3.65 9.61 0.81
C ASN A 338 -3.55 9.54 -0.73
N GLY A 339 -3.20 8.38 -1.29
CA GLY A 339 -3.09 8.18 -2.73
C GLY A 339 -1.88 8.85 -3.41
N ARG A 340 -0.89 9.35 -2.65
CA ARG A 340 0.24 10.14 -3.18
C ARG A 340 1.38 9.30 -3.75
N PHE A 341 1.63 8.13 -3.19
CA PHE A 341 2.74 7.24 -3.54
C PHE A 341 2.32 5.78 -3.35
N ALA A 342 3.17 4.82 -3.73
CA ALA A 342 2.94 3.41 -3.45
C ALA A 342 3.90 2.86 -2.39
N TYR A 343 3.51 1.74 -1.76
CA TYR A 343 4.40 0.97 -0.89
C TYR A 343 4.90 -0.31 -1.56
N LEU A 344 6.15 -0.70 -1.26
CA LEU A 344 6.68 -2.04 -1.44
C LEU A 344 7.17 -2.54 -0.08
N LEU A 345 6.43 -3.45 0.53
CA LEU A 345 6.79 -4.05 1.82
C LEU A 345 7.62 -5.31 1.59
N VAL A 346 8.80 -5.37 2.17
CA VAL A 346 9.62 -6.60 2.15
C VAL A 346 9.22 -7.46 3.35
N HIS A 347 8.90 -8.72 3.08
CA HIS A 347 8.34 -9.60 4.10
C HIS A 347 8.89 -11.01 4.03
N HIS A 348 8.81 -11.75 5.14
CA HIS A 348 9.28 -13.13 5.23
C HIS A 348 8.14 -14.13 5.01
N THR A 349 8.49 -15.30 4.46
CA THR A 349 7.59 -16.45 4.46
C THR A 349 7.52 -17.07 5.86
N THR A 350 6.40 -17.70 6.20
CA THR A 350 6.31 -18.58 7.37
C THR A 350 7.32 -19.73 7.24
N LYS A 351 7.80 -20.26 8.38
CA LYS A 351 8.65 -21.47 8.38
C LYS A 351 7.87 -22.62 7.71
N PRO A 352 8.53 -23.47 6.91
CA PRO A 352 7.86 -24.63 6.30
C PRO A 352 7.24 -25.51 7.38
N SER A 353 5.96 -25.86 7.23
CA SER A 353 5.44 -27.02 7.94
C SER A 353 6.17 -28.25 7.42
N THR A 354 6.74 -29.05 8.32
CA THR A 354 7.43 -30.30 8.00
C THR A 354 6.53 -31.18 7.15
N GLY A 355 6.94 -31.53 5.92
CA GLY A 355 6.35 -32.62 5.14
C GLY A 355 5.72 -32.31 3.79
N LYS A 356 5.70 -31.07 3.29
CA LYS A 356 5.28 -30.81 1.90
C LYS A 356 6.38 -30.10 1.13
N ASP A 357 6.78 -30.68 0.02
CA ASP A 357 7.71 -30.10 -0.93
C ASP A 357 7.13 -28.79 -1.49
N ARG A 358 7.79 -27.66 -1.25
CA ARG A 358 7.32 -26.32 -1.67
C ARG A 358 7.50 -26.08 -3.17
N THR A 359 8.22 -26.90 -3.86
CA THR A 359 8.52 -26.76 -5.28
C THR A 359 7.31 -27.03 -6.19
N GLU A 360 6.34 -27.81 -5.70
CA GLU A 360 5.17 -28.23 -6.47
C GLU A 360 3.88 -27.41 -6.23
N ARG A 361 3.95 -26.34 -5.40
CA ARG A 361 2.76 -25.54 -5.10
C ARG A 361 2.38 -24.63 -6.26
N LEU A 362 1.07 -24.55 -6.53
CA LEU A 362 0.48 -23.68 -7.55
C LEU A 362 0.74 -22.20 -7.21
N TRP A 363 0.90 -21.37 -8.23
CA TRP A 363 1.19 -19.94 -8.09
C TRP A 363 0.23 -19.18 -7.14
N HIS A 364 -1.03 -19.55 -7.09
CA HIS A 364 -2.02 -18.94 -6.20
C HIS A 364 -1.91 -19.41 -4.74
N GLU A 365 -1.28 -20.55 -4.47
CA GLU A 365 -1.00 -21.02 -3.10
C GLU A 365 0.19 -20.29 -2.47
N VAL A 366 1.04 -19.70 -3.32
CA VAL A 366 2.24 -18.94 -2.90
C VAL A 366 1.88 -17.71 -2.07
N MET A 367 0.71 -17.11 -2.33
CA MET A 367 0.24 -15.96 -1.55
C MET A 367 0.00 -16.29 -0.07
N TYR A 368 -0.34 -17.54 0.25
CA TYR A 368 -0.66 -17.98 1.61
C TYR A 368 0.57 -18.40 2.44
N ASP A 369 1.76 -18.36 1.85
CA ASP A 369 3.02 -18.67 2.56
C ASP A 369 3.56 -17.48 3.38
N MET A 370 2.92 -16.31 3.29
CA MET A 370 3.35 -15.11 4.03
C MET A 370 2.94 -15.17 5.50
N ALA A 371 3.79 -14.68 6.37
CA ALA A 371 3.39 -14.37 7.75
C ALA A 371 2.33 -13.27 7.74
N GLY A 372 1.35 -13.29 8.66
CA GLY A 372 0.25 -12.33 8.67
C GLY A 372 -0.98 -12.73 7.85
N GLY A 373 -0.98 -13.90 7.20
CA GLY A 373 -2.17 -14.55 6.64
C GLY A 373 -2.94 -13.71 5.62
N ALA A 374 -4.27 -13.71 5.76
CA ALA A 374 -5.18 -13.10 4.80
C ALA A 374 -5.10 -11.55 4.79
N GLU A 375 -4.73 -10.91 5.90
CA GLU A 375 -4.77 -9.45 6.01
C GLU A 375 -3.80 -8.75 5.07
N ILE A 376 -2.53 -9.18 5.06
CA ILE A 376 -1.53 -8.61 4.14
C ILE A 376 -1.84 -8.92 2.67
N ILE A 377 -2.40 -10.12 2.40
CA ILE A 377 -2.84 -10.50 1.05
C ILE A 377 -3.97 -9.59 0.58
N ASN A 378 -4.94 -9.29 1.44
CA ASN A 378 -6.08 -8.44 1.12
C ASN A 378 -5.65 -6.99 0.91
N TRP A 379 -4.74 -6.48 1.74
CA TRP A 379 -4.19 -5.13 1.63
C TRP A 379 -3.37 -4.93 0.37
N ALA A 380 -2.48 -5.87 0.04
CA ALA A 380 -1.60 -5.77 -1.12
C ALA A 380 -2.38 -5.83 -2.44
N ARG A 381 -2.06 -4.94 -3.39
CA ARG A 381 -2.54 -5.01 -4.77
C ARG A 381 -1.63 -5.85 -5.66
N ALA A 382 -0.33 -5.87 -5.38
CA ALA A 382 0.66 -6.69 -6.07
C ALA A 382 1.44 -7.53 -5.06
N ILE A 383 1.75 -8.78 -5.42
CA ILE A 383 2.54 -9.69 -4.60
C ILE A 383 3.60 -10.33 -5.49
N LEU A 384 4.86 -10.13 -5.09
CA LEU A 384 6.05 -10.66 -5.73
C LEU A 384 6.68 -11.69 -4.78
N SER A 385 6.82 -12.94 -5.20
CA SER A 385 7.38 -14.00 -4.36
C SER A 385 8.65 -14.55 -4.98
N ILE A 386 9.79 -14.40 -4.29
CA ILE A 386 11.06 -15.02 -4.68
C ILE A 386 11.10 -16.44 -4.11
N ARG A 387 11.33 -17.42 -4.97
CA ARG A 387 11.38 -18.83 -4.62
C ARG A 387 12.60 -19.50 -5.24
N PRO A 388 13.25 -20.47 -4.54
CA PRO A 388 14.19 -21.35 -5.20
C PRO A 388 13.53 -22.09 -6.37
N ALA A 389 14.24 -22.27 -7.46
CA ALA A 389 13.86 -23.15 -8.56
C ALA A 389 14.46 -24.56 -8.37
N SER A 390 14.25 -25.45 -9.35
CA SER A 390 14.75 -26.84 -9.29
C SER A 390 16.26 -26.93 -9.27
N ASP A 391 16.95 -26.02 -9.97
CA ASP A 391 18.40 -26.04 -10.08
C ASP A 391 19.02 -25.19 -8.97
N GLU A 392 20.13 -25.66 -8.39
CA GLU A 392 20.85 -24.94 -7.34
C GLU A 392 21.30 -23.54 -7.82
N GLY A 393 21.14 -22.53 -6.97
CA GLY A 393 21.50 -21.15 -7.30
C GLY A 393 20.55 -20.43 -8.25
N THR A 394 19.43 -21.07 -8.61
CA THR A 394 18.39 -20.48 -9.48
C THR A 394 17.10 -20.21 -8.73
N PHE A 395 16.35 -19.21 -9.19
CA PHE A 395 15.17 -18.71 -8.51
C PHE A 395 14.06 -18.38 -9.52
N ASN A 396 12.85 -18.31 -9.03
CA ASN A 396 11.71 -17.79 -9.75
C ASN A 396 11.11 -16.61 -8.97
N LEU A 397 10.93 -15.48 -9.64
CA LEU A 397 10.11 -14.38 -9.14
C LEU A 397 8.68 -14.59 -9.65
N VAL A 398 7.79 -15.00 -8.76
CA VAL A 398 6.38 -15.25 -9.07
C VAL A 398 5.58 -13.98 -8.81
N LEU A 399 4.93 -13.46 -9.83
CA LEU A 399 4.02 -12.31 -9.76
C LEU A 399 2.63 -12.80 -9.35
N ALA A 400 2.47 -13.16 -8.07
CA ALA A 400 1.36 -13.94 -7.56
C ALA A 400 0.01 -13.20 -7.55
N LYS A 401 0.01 -11.86 -7.50
CA LYS A 401 -1.20 -11.05 -7.57
C LYS A 401 -1.07 -10.00 -8.65
N ARG A 402 -2.08 -9.87 -9.53
CA ARG A 402 -2.10 -8.98 -10.71
C ARG A 402 -0.94 -9.19 -11.71
N GLY A 403 -0.23 -10.31 -11.68
CA GLY A 403 0.99 -10.53 -12.47
C GLY A 403 0.84 -10.26 -13.98
N ARG A 404 -0.32 -10.54 -14.57
CA ARG A 404 -0.60 -10.23 -15.99
C ARG A 404 -0.54 -8.73 -16.31
N ARG A 405 -0.60 -7.86 -15.30
CA ARG A 405 -0.49 -6.40 -15.44
C ARG A 405 0.92 -5.87 -15.25
N ALA A 406 1.86 -6.73 -14.88
CA ALA A 406 3.25 -6.30 -14.62
C ALA A 406 3.99 -5.77 -15.86
N GLY A 407 3.45 -5.99 -17.05
CA GLY A 407 4.07 -5.54 -18.31
C GLY A 407 5.24 -6.42 -18.75
N VAL A 408 5.38 -7.60 -18.15
CA VAL A 408 6.36 -8.61 -18.56
C VAL A 408 5.68 -9.52 -19.58
N VAL A 409 6.20 -9.56 -20.80
CA VAL A 409 5.61 -10.32 -21.91
C VAL A 409 6.66 -11.18 -22.60
N LYS A 410 6.22 -12.31 -23.14
CA LYS A 410 6.99 -13.16 -24.07
C LYS A 410 6.27 -13.23 -25.41
N MET A 411 7.02 -13.36 -26.48
CA MET A 411 6.46 -13.63 -27.81
C MET A 411 6.21 -15.12 -27.96
N VAL A 412 4.99 -15.52 -28.29
CA VAL A 412 4.59 -16.91 -28.51
C VAL A 412 4.07 -17.07 -29.92
N GLU A 413 4.49 -18.14 -30.61
CA GLU A 413 3.97 -18.47 -31.93
C GLU A 413 2.46 -18.72 -31.87
N HIS A 414 1.73 -18.11 -32.78
CA HIS A 414 0.28 -18.27 -32.90
C HIS A 414 -0.16 -18.25 -34.37
N GLY A 415 -0.48 -19.40 -34.91
CA GLY A 415 -0.78 -19.56 -36.34
C GLY A 415 0.42 -19.19 -37.22
N ALA A 416 0.25 -18.27 -38.17
CA ALA A 416 1.30 -17.77 -39.04
C ALA A 416 2.07 -16.55 -38.47
N GLY A 417 1.88 -16.19 -37.19
CA GLY A 417 2.49 -15.00 -36.56
C GLY A 417 2.87 -15.22 -35.12
N PHE A 418 3.16 -14.11 -34.42
CA PHE A 418 3.49 -14.08 -33.01
C PHE A 418 2.48 -13.23 -32.24
N ARG A 419 2.17 -13.62 -31.02
CA ARG A 419 1.41 -12.78 -30.08
C ARG A 419 2.18 -12.57 -28.80
N GLU A 420 1.93 -11.45 -28.13
CA GLU A 420 2.41 -11.21 -26.77
C GLU A 420 1.58 -12.00 -25.75
N GLU A 421 2.25 -12.68 -24.86
CA GLU A 421 1.66 -13.37 -23.72
C GLU A 421 2.28 -12.89 -22.43
N ALA A 422 1.42 -12.56 -21.43
CA ALA A 422 1.88 -12.06 -20.13
C ALA A 422 2.64 -13.15 -19.39
N VAL A 423 3.82 -12.80 -18.86
CA VAL A 423 4.65 -13.66 -18.01
C VAL A 423 4.36 -13.34 -16.55
N THR A 424 4.02 -14.36 -15.76
CA THR A 424 3.77 -14.24 -14.31
C THR A 424 4.84 -14.90 -13.46
N THR A 425 5.79 -15.60 -14.07
CA THR A 425 6.94 -16.21 -13.40
C THR A 425 8.20 -15.84 -14.17
N ILE A 426 9.10 -15.12 -13.51
CA ILE A 426 10.34 -14.62 -14.10
C ILE A 426 11.49 -15.47 -13.54
N PRO A 427 12.18 -16.26 -14.38
CA PRO A 427 13.34 -17.04 -13.96
C PRO A 427 14.52 -16.11 -13.68
N LEU A 428 15.17 -16.29 -12.52
CA LEU A 428 16.26 -15.45 -12.05
C LEU A 428 17.45 -16.30 -11.58
N LYS A 429 18.62 -15.70 -11.56
CA LYS A 429 19.80 -16.18 -10.88
C LYS A 429 20.58 -15.01 -10.25
N HIS A 430 21.46 -15.30 -9.31
CA HIS A 430 22.46 -14.31 -8.92
C HIS A 430 23.54 -14.23 -10.00
N ALA A 431 23.95 -13.01 -10.31
CA ALA A 431 25.11 -12.80 -11.19
C ALA A 431 26.36 -13.41 -10.55
N GLU A 432 27.17 -14.04 -11.38
CA GLU A 432 28.45 -14.61 -10.96
C GLU A 432 29.58 -13.61 -11.17
N GLY A 433 30.62 -13.71 -10.36
CA GLY A 433 31.83 -12.92 -10.53
C GLY A 433 32.26 -12.17 -9.28
N LYS A 434 33.36 -11.44 -9.47
CA LYS A 434 33.98 -10.60 -8.42
C LYS A 434 34.46 -9.30 -9.06
N ILE A 435 34.43 -8.25 -8.28
CA ILE A 435 34.95 -6.93 -8.67
C ILE A 435 36.29 -6.77 -8.00
N ASP A 436 37.35 -6.74 -8.81
CA ASP A 436 38.74 -6.57 -8.37
C ASP A 436 39.12 -5.09 -8.35
N ASN A 437 40.23 -4.78 -7.69
CA ASN A 437 40.89 -3.46 -7.72
C ASN A 437 40.03 -2.30 -7.23
N LEU A 438 39.14 -2.56 -6.28
CA LEU A 438 38.41 -1.48 -5.61
C LEU A 438 39.35 -0.69 -4.69
N GLU A 439 39.31 0.64 -4.80
CA GLU A 439 40.12 1.54 -3.98
C GLU A 439 39.91 1.27 -2.47
N GLY A 440 41.01 1.11 -1.73
CA GLY A 440 40.98 0.83 -0.29
C GLY A 440 40.62 -0.60 0.10
N ARG A 441 40.44 -1.55 -0.85
CA ARG A 441 40.13 -2.95 -0.57
C ARG A 441 41.21 -3.88 -1.12
N SER A 442 41.70 -4.76 -0.26
CA SER A 442 42.64 -5.84 -0.66
C SER A 442 41.95 -7.11 -1.15
N ARG A 443 40.66 -7.27 -0.87
CA ARG A 443 39.87 -8.44 -1.26
C ARG A 443 38.82 -8.05 -2.32
N PRO A 444 38.64 -8.90 -3.35
CA PRO A 444 37.58 -8.72 -4.32
C PRO A 444 36.20 -8.67 -3.68
N LEU A 445 35.30 -7.85 -4.22
CA LEU A 445 33.91 -7.79 -3.83
C LEU A 445 33.11 -8.81 -4.67
N PRO A 446 32.31 -9.72 -4.05
CA PRO A 446 31.41 -10.57 -4.82
C PRO A 446 30.35 -9.74 -5.52
N VAL A 447 29.96 -10.15 -6.71
CA VAL A 447 28.87 -9.51 -7.44
C VAL A 447 27.54 -9.80 -6.74
N ILE A 448 26.80 -8.75 -6.42
CA ILE A 448 25.46 -8.82 -5.80
C ILE A 448 24.48 -8.19 -6.79
N PHE A 449 23.91 -9.01 -7.67
CA PHE A 449 22.99 -8.58 -8.70
C PHE A 449 22.08 -9.72 -9.14
N TRP A 450 20.83 -9.41 -9.48
CA TRP A 450 19.86 -10.36 -9.99
C TRP A 450 19.79 -10.27 -11.51
N GLU A 451 19.96 -11.40 -12.19
CA GLU A 451 19.91 -11.52 -13.64
C GLU A 451 18.74 -12.39 -14.09
N ASP A 452 18.19 -12.07 -15.24
CA ASP A 452 17.27 -12.94 -15.94
C ASP A 452 18.01 -14.21 -16.40
N ARG A 453 17.41 -15.36 -16.24
CA ARG A 453 17.91 -16.62 -16.82
C ARG A 453 16.97 -17.15 -17.90
N ALA A 454 17.47 -18.01 -18.76
CA ALA A 454 16.61 -18.72 -19.69
C ALA A 454 15.55 -19.52 -18.92
N PRO A 455 14.27 -19.54 -19.38
CA PRO A 455 13.23 -20.34 -18.75
C PRO A 455 13.63 -21.81 -18.69
N ASP A 456 13.38 -22.45 -17.53
CA ASP A 456 13.56 -23.89 -17.39
C ASP A 456 12.63 -24.61 -18.36
N PRO A 457 13.12 -25.46 -19.27
CA PRO A 457 12.28 -26.21 -20.19
C PRO A 457 11.23 -27.08 -19.47
N LYS A 458 11.51 -27.50 -18.23
CA LYS A 458 10.57 -28.28 -17.42
C LYS A 458 9.49 -27.40 -16.75
N ALA A 459 9.77 -26.11 -16.51
CA ALA A 459 8.78 -25.19 -15.95
C ALA A 459 7.69 -24.79 -16.96
N ILE A 460 7.93 -24.94 -18.26
CA ILE A 460 6.97 -24.63 -19.32
C ILE A 460 5.78 -25.61 -19.31
N VAL A 461 5.95 -26.80 -18.73
CA VAL A 461 4.90 -27.85 -18.70
C VAL A 461 3.85 -27.58 -17.61
N SER A 462 4.08 -26.69 -16.66
CA SER A 462 3.17 -26.42 -15.54
C SER A 462 2.35 -25.12 -15.68
N GLU A 463 2.16 -24.56 -16.87
CA GLU A 463 1.19 -23.48 -17.08
C GLU A 463 -0.24 -23.99 -16.91
N ASN A 464 -0.68 -23.92 -15.67
CA ASN A 464 -1.92 -24.45 -15.19
C ASN A 464 -3.15 -23.66 -15.64
N LYS A 465 -4.06 -24.35 -16.24
CA LYS A 465 -5.49 -24.05 -16.20
C LYS A 465 -5.91 -23.95 -14.72
N GLY A 466 -6.16 -22.72 -14.22
CA GLY A 466 -6.51 -22.48 -12.83
C GLY A 466 -7.68 -23.34 -12.37
N GLY A 467 -7.52 -24.03 -11.24
CA GLY A 467 -8.53 -24.87 -10.59
C GLY A 467 -7.89 -25.74 -9.50
N ARG A 468 -8.71 -26.18 -8.55
CA ARG A 468 -8.30 -27.17 -7.56
C ARG A 468 -7.72 -28.39 -8.29
N PRO A 469 -6.55 -28.95 -7.88
CA PRO A 469 -6.01 -30.15 -8.51
C PRO A 469 -7.10 -31.21 -8.64
N PRO A 470 -7.21 -31.84 -9.79
CA PRO A 470 -8.25 -32.82 -9.99
C PRO A 470 -8.06 -33.96 -9.00
N LYS A 471 -9.14 -34.29 -8.28
CA LYS A 471 -9.17 -35.38 -7.29
C LYS A 471 -8.80 -36.72 -7.88
N HIS A 472 -8.92 -36.85 -9.22
CA HIS A 472 -8.70 -38.05 -10.01
C HIS A 472 -7.82 -37.69 -11.21
N SER A 473 -6.58 -38.20 -11.27
CA SER A 473 -5.67 -38.08 -12.42
C SER A 473 -5.86 -39.27 -13.36
N PHE A 474 -5.53 -39.13 -14.65
CA PHE A 474 -5.57 -40.23 -15.61
C PHE A 474 -4.63 -41.37 -15.22
N GLU A 475 -3.44 -41.07 -14.76
CA GLU A 475 -2.43 -42.04 -14.36
C GLU A 475 -2.91 -42.99 -13.24
N ASP A 476 -3.78 -42.49 -12.34
CA ASP A 476 -4.36 -43.29 -11.27
C ASP A 476 -5.27 -44.41 -11.78
N TYR A 477 -5.76 -44.29 -13.01
CA TYR A 477 -6.76 -45.20 -13.59
C TYR A 477 -6.29 -45.83 -14.90
N ARG A 478 -5.13 -45.47 -15.44
CA ARG A 478 -4.60 -45.91 -16.73
C ARG A 478 -4.64 -47.43 -16.92
N ASN A 479 -4.22 -48.20 -15.93
CA ASN A 479 -4.14 -49.67 -16.00
C ASN A 479 -5.51 -50.35 -15.99
N VAL A 480 -6.58 -49.60 -15.74
CA VAL A 480 -7.95 -50.13 -15.65
C VAL A 480 -8.84 -49.64 -16.79
N MET A 481 -8.34 -48.64 -17.55
CA MET A 481 -9.05 -48.11 -18.73
C MET A 481 -8.98 -49.10 -19.91
N PRO A 482 -10.01 -49.16 -20.77
CA PRO A 482 -9.93 -49.94 -22.00
C PRO A 482 -8.80 -49.43 -22.89
N ALA A 483 -7.88 -50.28 -23.29
CA ALA A 483 -6.78 -49.95 -24.18
C ALA A 483 -7.25 -49.53 -25.57
N LYS A 484 -6.41 -48.88 -26.36
CA LYS A 484 -6.71 -48.42 -27.72
C LYS A 484 -7.22 -49.55 -28.64
N GLY A 485 -6.77 -50.78 -28.43
CA GLY A 485 -7.19 -51.97 -29.19
C GLY A 485 -8.39 -52.72 -28.59
N GLU A 486 -8.87 -52.36 -27.41
CA GLU A 486 -10.01 -52.98 -26.75
C GLU A 486 -11.35 -52.36 -27.21
N ALA A 487 -12.44 -53.12 -27.03
CA ALA A 487 -13.76 -52.58 -27.25
C ALA A 487 -14.06 -51.42 -26.31
N PRO A 488 -14.55 -50.27 -26.80
CA PRO A 488 -14.87 -49.13 -25.96
C PRO A 488 -16.02 -49.48 -24.99
N MET A 489 -15.94 -48.95 -23.75
CA MET A 489 -16.93 -49.18 -22.72
C MET A 489 -17.82 -47.96 -22.50
N THR A 490 -19.11 -48.17 -22.31
CA THR A 490 -20.01 -47.11 -21.84
C THR A 490 -19.78 -46.78 -20.37
N LEU A 491 -20.30 -45.62 -19.92
CA LEU A 491 -19.98 -45.06 -18.61
C LEU A 491 -20.29 -46.00 -17.43
N ALA A 492 -21.42 -46.72 -17.44
CA ALA A 492 -21.83 -47.56 -16.31
C ALA A 492 -20.96 -48.83 -16.13
N PRO A 493 -20.63 -49.62 -17.18
CA PRO A 493 -19.64 -50.69 -17.07
C PRO A 493 -18.24 -50.17 -16.69
N LEU A 494 -17.80 -49.06 -17.27
CA LEU A 494 -16.53 -48.46 -16.97
C LEU A 494 -16.44 -48.02 -15.49
N HIS A 495 -17.47 -47.41 -14.96
CA HIS A 495 -17.54 -47.03 -13.54
C HIS A 495 -17.42 -48.24 -12.62
N ARG A 496 -18.12 -49.36 -12.93
CA ARG A 496 -18.01 -50.61 -12.17
C ARG A 496 -16.59 -51.18 -12.19
N ARG A 497 -15.94 -51.17 -13.35
CA ARG A 497 -14.54 -51.65 -13.50
C ARG A 497 -13.55 -50.80 -12.68
N LEU A 498 -13.73 -49.50 -12.67
CA LEU A 498 -12.86 -48.57 -11.94
C LEU A 498 -13.06 -48.60 -10.42
N GLN A 499 -14.30 -48.84 -9.96
CA GLN A 499 -14.60 -48.95 -8.53
C GLN A 499 -13.90 -50.13 -7.83
N GLN A 500 -13.47 -51.13 -8.57
CA GLN A 500 -12.72 -52.26 -8.01
C GLN A 500 -11.31 -51.87 -7.57
N ASN A 501 -10.73 -50.79 -8.14
CA ASN A 501 -9.36 -50.36 -7.88
C ASN A 501 -9.28 -49.05 -7.06
N LYS A 502 -10.13 -48.07 -7.35
CA LYS A 502 -10.21 -46.80 -6.61
C LYS A 502 -11.65 -46.29 -6.58
N LYS A 503 -12.12 -45.83 -5.41
CA LYS A 503 -13.47 -45.27 -5.27
C LYS A 503 -13.59 -43.94 -6.01
N ILE A 504 -14.35 -43.91 -7.09
CA ILE A 504 -14.72 -42.70 -7.83
C ILE A 504 -16.25 -42.64 -7.95
N SER A 505 -16.88 -41.51 -7.69
CA SER A 505 -18.32 -41.36 -7.92
C SER A 505 -18.63 -41.29 -9.41
N TYR A 506 -19.87 -41.64 -9.80
CA TYR A 506 -20.32 -41.65 -11.19
C TYR A 506 -20.14 -40.25 -11.85
N ASP A 507 -20.55 -39.18 -11.16
CA ASP A 507 -20.44 -37.80 -11.65
C ASP A 507 -18.98 -37.33 -11.74
N SER A 508 -18.15 -37.72 -10.77
CA SER A 508 -16.72 -37.43 -10.79
C SER A 508 -16.01 -38.14 -11.95
N LEU A 509 -16.40 -39.37 -12.26
CA LEU A 509 -15.86 -40.09 -13.40
C LEU A 509 -16.27 -39.43 -14.72
N HIS A 510 -17.53 -39.08 -14.88
CA HIS A 510 -18.00 -38.40 -16.09
C HIS A 510 -17.25 -37.06 -16.34
N THR A 511 -17.04 -36.29 -15.28
CA THR A 511 -16.25 -35.04 -15.36
C THR A 511 -14.77 -35.32 -15.69
N ALA A 512 -14.18 -36.36 -15.09
CA ALA A 512 -12.79 -36.74 -15.34
C ALA A 512 -12.57 -37.20 -16.78
N LEU A 513 -13.49 -38.02 -17.33
CA LEU A 513 -13.41 -38.55 -18.71
C LEU A 513 -13.44 -37.42 -19.76
N LYS A 514 -14.29 -36.40 -19.59
CA LYS A 514 -14.30 -35.22 -20.48
C LYS A 514 -12.97 -34.51 -20.49
N ARG A 515 -12.41 -34.29 -19.31
CA ARG A 515 -11.10 -33.66 -19.18
C ARG A 515 -9.99 -34.53 -19.78
N TRP A 516 -9.98 -35.83 -19.54
CA TRP A 516 -8.99 -36.75 -20.12
C TRP A 516 -9.12 -36.85 -21.64
N GLU A 517 -10.31 -36.59 -22.23
CA GLU A 517 -10.48 -36.42 -23.66
C GLU A 517 -9.82 -35.11 -24.13
N GLU A 518 -10.05 -34.00 -23.42
CA GLU A 518 -9.42 -32.70 -23.72
C GLU A 518 -7.89 -32.77 -23.60
N ASP A 519 -7.39 -33.52 -22.63
CA ASP A 519 -5.95 -33.73 -22.41
C ASP A 519 -5.33 -34.75 -23.39
N GLY A 520 -6.15 -35.39 -24.28
CA GLY A 520 -5.70 -36.33 -25.31
C GLY A 520 -5.42 -37.76 -24.80
N PHE A 521 -5.75 -38.08 -23.57
CA PHE A 521 -5.55 -39.44 -23.01
C PHE A 521 -6.67 -40.41 -23.36
N MET A 522 -7.89 -39.89 -23.59
CA MET A 522 -9.09 -40.68 -23.85
C MET A 522 -9.72 -40.29 -25.17
N GLN A 523 -10.40 -41.28 -25.80
CA GLN A 523 -11.26 -41.06 -26.93
C GLN A 523 -12.71 -41.39 -26.53
N ILE A 524 -13.61 -40.40 -26.73
CA ILE A 524 -15.05 -40.60 -26.56
C ILE A 524 -15.67 -40.91 -27.92
N ILE A 525 -16.28 -42.06 -28.05
CA ILE A 525 -16.98 -42.52 -29.25
C ILE A 525 -18.46 -42.18 -29.10
N ARG A 526 -18.92 -41.22 -29.92
CA ARG A 526 -20.30 -40.74 -29.92
C ARG A 526 -21.02 -41.29 -31.16
N GLN A 527 -22.13 -42.02 -30.95
CA GLN A 527 -22.99 -42.51 -32.02
C GLN A 527 -24.43 -42.02 -31.82
N PRO A 528 -25.11 -41.52 -32.85
CA PRO A 528 -26.49 -41.06 -32.70
C PRO A 528 -27.41 -42.12 -32.08
N GLY A 529 -28.11 -41.77 -31.01
CA GLY A 529 -29.04 -42.66 -30.32
C GLY A 529 -28.42 -43.72 -29.40
N GLN A 530 -27.10 -43.72 -29.22
CA GLN A 530 -26.39 -44.61 -28.30
C GLN A 530 -25.66 -43.83 -27.21
N PRO A 531 -25.46 -44.43 -26.00
CA PRO A 531 -24.66 -43.78 -24.96
C PRO A 531 -23.18 -43.69 -25.36
N ASP A 532 -22.51 -42.60 -24.97
CA ASP A 532 -21.08 -42.40 -25.19
C ASP A 532 -20.25 -43.57 -24.67
N ALA A 533 -19.25 -43.98 -25.45
CA ALA A 533 -18.33 -45.04 -25.10
C ALA A 533 -16.90 -44.55 -25.06
N TYR A 534 -16.08 -45.06 -24.17
CA TYR A 534 -14.79 -44.56 -23.76
C TYR A 534 -13.68 -45.59 -23.94
N ARG A 535 -12.52 -45.19 -24.48
CA ARG A 535 -11.28 -45.98 -24.54
C ARG A 535 -10.05 -45.06 -24.51
N MET A 536 -8.87 -45.61 -24.23
CA MET A 536 -7.64 -44.84 -24.32
C MET A 536 -7.36 -44.38 -25.78
N ALA A 537 -6.87 -43.16 -25.92
CA ALA A 537 -6.49 -42.60 -27.21
C ALA A 537 -5.07 -43.03 -27.63
N ILE A 538 -4.19 -43.29 -26.64
CA ILE A 538 -2.77 -43.59 -26.80
C ILE A 538 -2.49 -45.05 -26.45
#